data_1fa2d4f5afc7d4187aacbde706e9fa7d
#
_entry.id   1fa2d4f5afc7d4187aacbde706e9fa7d
#
_cell.length_a   1.000
_cell.length_b   1.000
_cell.length_c   1.000
_cell.angle_alpha   90.00
_cell.angle_beta   90.00
_cell.angle_gamma   90.00
#
_symmetry.space_group_name_H-M   'P 1'
#
loop_
_entity.id
_entity.type
_entity.pdbx_description
1 polymer ?
#
loop_
_entity_poly.entity_id
_entity_poly.type
_entity_poly.pdbx_seq_one_letter_code
_entity_poly.pdbx_strand_id
1 'polypeptide(L)'
;GFKGADGEVTVDTSLKTVVIHDAITNGGFPLLRQDGANASLAGGNVNQCALKFQGDSNTGLISPSADNISLVTGGVARLTIDSNGSVTIPGNVTINGTLSATTTNFSDQLALILALG
;
A
#
# COMPACT_ATOMS: atom_id res chain seq x y z
N GLY A 1 12.62 2.16 -28.15
CA GLY A 1 12.17 3.46 -27.66
C GLY A 1 13.33 4.43 -27.41
N PHE A 2 13.03 5.68 -27.21
CA PHE A 2 14.04 6.71 -26.92
C PHE A 2 14.59 6.53 -25.50
N LYS A 3 15.91 6.48 -25.38
CA LYS A 3 16.57 6.32 -24.08
C LYS A 3 17.10 7.64 -23.50
N GLY A 4 17.44 8.59 -24.38
CA GLY A 4 18.13 9.81 -24.00
C GLY A 4 19.59 9.57 -23.58
N ALA A 5 20.34 10.62 -23.39
CA ALA A 5 21.67 10.56 -22.77
C ALA A 5 21.54 10.50 -21.25
N ASP A 6 22.58 9.98 -20.56
CA ASP A 6 22.61 10.01 -19.09
C ASP A 6 22.52 11.45 -18.57
N GLY A 7 21.57 11.70 -17.69
CA GLY A 7 21.26 13.02 -17.15
C GLY A 7 20.50 13.96 -18.10
N GLU A 8 20.15 13.52 -19.32
CA GLU A 8 19.34 14.32 -20.22
C GLU A 8 17.93 14.53 -19.65
N VAL A 9 17.43 15.75 -19.77
CA VAL A 9 16.08 16.12 -19.32
C VAL A 9 15.23 16.43 -20.54
N THR A 10 14.07 15.77 -20.64
CA THR A 10 13.08 16.01 -21.70
C THR A 10 11.72 16.32 -21.10
N VAL A 11 10.81 16.85 -21.91
CA VAL A 11 9.42 17.10 -21.53
C VAL A 11 8.54 16.06 -22.21
N ASP A 12 7.77 15.32 -21.44
CA ASP A 12 6.71 14.45 -21.95
C ASP A 12 5.41 15.24 -22.03
N THR A 13 4.99 15.55 -23.26
CA THR A 13 3.78 16.35 -23.49
C THR A 13 2.50 15.55 -23.29
N SER A 14 2.56 14.22 -23.36
CA SER A 14 1.41 13.35 -23.07
C SER A 14 1.15 13.24 -21.59
N LEU A 15 2.19 12.94 -20.80
CA LEU A 15 2.12 12.86 -19.34
C LEU A 15 2.16 14.24 -18.67
N LYS A 16 2.50 15.31 -19.42
CA LYS A 16 2.63 16.69 -18.91
C LYS A 16 3.62 16.79 -17.75
N THR A 17 4.77 16.15 -17.90
CA THR A 17 5.82 16.13 -16.89
C THR A 17 7.21 16.16 -17.51
N VAL A 18 8.21 16.30 -16.67
CA VAL A 18 9.63 16.24 -17.01
C VAL A 18 10.11 14.80 -16.84
N VAL A 19 10.99 14.37 -17.73
CA VAL A 19 11.59 13.03 -17.72
C VAL A 19 13.10 13.16 -17.62
N ILE A 20 13.72 12.39 -16.74
CA ILE A 20 15.17 12.28 -16.59
C ILE A 20 15.62 10.94 -17.17
N HIS A 21 16.67 10.97 -17.99
CA HIS A 21 17.20 9.81 -18.71
C HIS A 21 18.50 9.30 -18.09
N ASP A 22 18.73 7.99 -18.22
CA ASP A 22 19.93 7.27 -17.72
C ASP A 22 20.70 6.57 -18.87
N ALA A 23 20.42 6.87 -20.11
CA ALA A 23 20.94 6.23 -21.32
C ALA A 23 20.61 4.73 -21.47
N ILE A 24 19.87 4.14 -20.54
CA ILE A 24 19.56 2.71 -20.47
C ILE A 24 18.07 2.46 -20.61
N THR A 25 17.27 3.15 -19.80
CA THR A 25 15.83 2.92 -19.67
C THR A 25 15.07 3.59 -20.82
N ASN A 26 14.33 2.80 -21.58
CA ASN A 26 13.44 3.33 -22.62
C ASN A 26 12.37 4.24 -21.97
N GLY A 27 12.28 5.48 -22.47
CA GLY A 27 11.33 6.47 -21.96
C GLY A 27 11.78 7.19 -20.68
N GLY A 28 12.90 6.79 -20.07
CA GLY A 28 13.45 7.44 -18.87
C GLY A 28 12.55 7.33 -17.64
N PHE A 29 12.75 8.27 -16.71
CA PHE A 29 12.04 8.32 -15.41
C PHE A 29 11.21 9.61 -15.34
N PRO A 30 9.88 9.55 -15.55
CA PRO A 30 9.02 10.72 -15.41
C PRO A 30 8.92 11.15 -13.94
N LEU A 31 8.95 12.46 -13.71
CA LEU A 31 8.72 13.01 -12.37
C LEU A 31 7.24 12.90 -11.99
N LEU A 32 6.99 12.67 -10.71
CA LEU A 32 5.65 12.63 -10.17
C LEU A 32 4.98 14.01 -10.29
N ARG A 33 3.79 14.04 -10.87
CA ARG A 33 2.98 15.25 -10.94
C ARG A 33 2.29 15.51 -9.59
N GLN A 34 2.06 16.78 -9.28
CA GLN A 34 1.37 17.18 -8.05
C GLN A 34 -0.06 16.61 -7.97
N ASP A 35 -0.74 16.50 -9.12
CA ASP A 35 -2.09 15.93 -9.19
C ASP A 35 -2.10 14.39 -9.11
N GLY A 36 -0.92 13.76 -9.06
CA GLY A 36 -0.79 12.31 -9.00
C GLY A 36 -1.21 11.57 -10.26
N ALA A 37 -1.51 12.26 -11.37
CA ALA A 37 -2.06 11.62 -12.56
C ALA A 37 -1.13 10.58 -13.19
N ASN A 38 0.18 10.65 -12.92
CA ASN A 38 1.18 9.67 -13.34
C ASN A 38 1.76 8.86 -12.18
N ALA A 39 1.10 8.88 -11.01
CA ALA A 39 1.50 8.06 -9.87
C ALA A 39 1.09 6.60 -10.11
N SER A 40 2.08 5.75 -10.34
CA SER A 40 1.88 4.31 -10.48
C SER A 40 3.06 3.61 -9.85
N LEU A 41 2.82 2.93 -8.74
CA LEU A 41 3.85 2.24 -7.97
C LEU A 41 3.78 0.74 -8.26
N ALA A 42 4.94 0.08 -8.34
CA ALA A 42 4.99 -1.37 -8.27
C ALA A 42 4.44 -1.83 -6.91
N GLY A 43 3.79 -3.01 -6.88
CA GLY A 43 3.09 -3.49 -5.68
C GLY A 43 3.98 -3.67 -4.46
N GLY A 44 5.27 -3.90 -4.65
CA GLY A 44 6.21 -4.16 -3.57
C GLY A 44 5.99 -5.50 -2.88
N ASN A 45 6.66 -5.68 -1.75
CA ASN A 45 6.50 -6.83 -0.87
C ASN A 45 6.82 -6.41 0.57
N VAL A 46 6.66 -7.31 1.53
CA VAL A 46 6.83 -6.99 2.96
C VAL A 46 8.26 -6.55 3.33
N ASN A 47 9.28 -6.91 2.55
CA ASN A 47 10.67 -6.50 2.79
C ASN A 47 11.06 -5.24 2.00
N GLN A 48 10.30 -4.92 0.96
CA GLN A 48 10.48 -3.75 0.09
C GLN A 48 9.11 -3.17 -0.25
N CYS A 49 8.60 -2.34 0.63
CA CYS A 49 7.30 -1.71 0.44
C CYS A 49 7.30 -0.78 -0.79
N ALA A 50 6.16 -0.69 -1.47
CA ALA A 50 5.96 0.21 -2.60
C ALA A 50 6.05 1.68 -2.18
N LEU A 51 5.39 2.03 -1.08
CA LEU A 51 5.50 3.32 -0.41
C LEU A 51 6.13 3.07 0.97
N LYS A 52 7.29 3.65 1.23
CA LYS A 52 8.11 3.36 2.41
C LYS A 52 8.79 4.61 2.94
N PHE A 53 9.37 4.49 4.12
CA PHE A 53 10.14 5.56 4.75
C PHE A 53 11.64 5.41 4.45
N GLN A 54 12.35 6.53 4.42
CA GLN A 54 13.80 6.52 4.22
C GLN A 54 14.48 5.73 5.36
N GLY A 55 15.32 4.77 4.98
CA GLY A 55 16.03 3.94 5.96
C GLY A 55 15.20 2.77 6.54
N ASP A 56 13.92 2.65 6.15
CA ASP A 56 13.03 1.58 6.61
C ASP A 56 12.21 1.03 5.44
N SER A 57 12.83 0.12 4.69
CA SER A 57 12.22 -0.41 3.47
C SER A 57 11.05 -1.37 3.72
N ASN A 58 10.95 -1.94 4.92
CA ASN A 58 9.97 -2.95 5.28
C ASN A 58 8.82 -2.42 6.17
N THR A 59 8.66 -1.09 6.17
CA THR A 59 7.51 -0.41 6.79
C THR A 59 6.86 0.50 5.77
N GLY A 60 5.57 0.31 5.51
CA GLY A 60 4.86 1.11 4.51
C GLY A 60 3.64 0.41 3.94
N LEU A 61 3.35 0.70 2.67
CA LEU A 61 2.19 0.22 1.94
C LEU A 61 2.62 -0.71 0.81
N ILE A 62 1.92 -1.81 0.62
CA ILE A 62 2.10 -2.74 -0.51
C ILE A 62 0.76 -3.10 -1.16
N SER A 63 0.84 -3.56 -2.40
CA SER A 63 -0.24 -4.26 -3.09
C SER A 63 0.30 -5.65 -3.49
N PRO A 64 0.13 -6.68 -2.65
CA PRO A 64 0.77 -7.99 -2.85
C PRO A 64 0.20 -8.75 -4.04
N SER A 65 -0.99 -8.42 -4.47
CA SER A 65 -1.65 -8.95 -5.68
C SER A 65 -2.74 -8.00 -6.13
N ALA A 66 -3.34 -8.25 -7.30
CA ALA A 66 -4.45 -7.44 -7.80
C ALA A 66 -5.57 -7.32 -6.76
N ASP A 67 -6.12 -6.13 -6.63
CA ASP A 67 -7.24 -5.80 -5.74
C ASP A 67 -6.97 -6.06 -4.25
N ASN A 68 -5.69 -6.17 -3.85
CA ASN A 68 -5.28 -6.30 -2.45
C ASN A 68 -4.41 -5.11 -2.04
N ILE A 69 -4.55 -4.69 -0.79
CA ILE A 69 -3.71 -3.67 -0.18
C ILE A 69 -3.35 -4.07 1.24
N SER A 70 -2.10 -3.82 1.65
CA SER A 70 -1.65 -4.12 3.02
C SER A 70 -0.79 -3.01 3.60
N LEU A 71 -0.97 -2.77 4.89
CA LEU A 71 -0.05 -1.98 5.72
C LEU A 71 0.97 -2.93 6.37
N VAL A 72 2.23 -2.57 6.26
CA VAL A 72 3.37 -3.39 6.70
C VAL A 72 4.19 -2.63 7.72
N THR A 73 4.61 -3.29 8.78
CA THR A 73 5.63 -2.79 9.71
C THR A 73 6.62 -3.89 10.03
N GLY A 74 7.91 -3.58 9.96
CA GLY A 74 8.97 -4.55 10.28
C GLY A 74 8.89 -5.84 9.45
N GLY A 75 8.52 -5.74 8.18
CA GLY A 75 8.41 -6.90 7.28
C GLY A 75 7.19 -7.79 7.52
N VAL A 76 6.18 -7.32 8.26
CA VAL A 76 4.96 -8.08 8.56
C VAL A 76 3.73 -7.28 8.16
N ALA A 77 2.83 -7.89 7.39
CA ALA A 77 1.52 -7.29 7.09
C ALA A 77 0.68 -7.24 8.38
N ARG A 78 0.28 -6.04 8.78
CA ARG A 78 -0.48 -5.78 10.01
C ARG A 78 -1.96 -5.55 9.76
N LEU A 79 -2.32 -5.12 8.58
CA LEU A 79 -3.68 -4.98 8.10
C LEU A 79 -3.67 -5.30 6.61
N THR A 80 -4.62 -6.11 6.17
CA THR A 80 -4.81 -6.43 4.76
C THR A 80 -6.27 -6.28 4.40
N ILE A 81 -6.54 -5.64 3.26
CA ILE A 81 -7.85 -5.65 2.60
C ILE A 81 -7.69 -6.49 1.34
N ASP A 82 -8.43 -7.58 1.25
CA ASP A 82 -8.34 -8.51 0.13
C ASP A 82 -9.29 -8.15 -1.03
N SER A 83 -9.20 -8.89 -2.11
CA SER A 83 -10.01 -8.67 -3.32
C SER A 83 -11.54 -8.83 -3.10
N ASN A 84 -11.97 -9.43 -2.01
CA ASN A 84 -13.38 -9.54 -1.64
C ASN A 84 -13.82 -8.39 -0.73
N GLY A 85 -12.90 -7.50 -0.34
CA GLY A 85 -13.16 -6.40 0.58
C GLY A 85 -13.11 -6.80 2.06
N SER A 86 -12.65 -8.03 2.37
CA SER A 86 -12.46 -8.44 3.76
C SER A 86 -11.22 -7.79 4.36
N VAL A 87 -11.34 -7.32 5.60
CA VAL A 87 -10.24 -6.72 6.36
C VAL A 87 -9.73 -7.71 7.38
N THR A 88 -8.44 -8.03 7.32
CA THR A 88 -7.77 -8.92 8.27
C THR A 88 -6.72 -8.16 9.05
N ILE A 89 -6.76 -8.27 10.37
CA ILE A 89 -5.74 -7.78 11.30
C ILE A 89 -5.27 -8.98 12.12
N PRO A 90 -4.06 -9.54 11.86
CA PRO A 90 -3.61 -10.75 12.54
C PRO A 90 -3.22 -10.55 14.01
N GLY A 91 -3.07 -9.30 14.45
CA GLY A 91 -2.76 -8.96 15.84
C GLY A 91 -3.98 -8.48 16.63
N ASN A 92 -3.73 -8.05 17.86
CA ASN A 92 -4.76 -7.46 18.71
C ASN A 92 -5.12 -6.05 18.23
N VAL A 93 -6.40 -5.69 18.40
CA VAL A 93 -6.91 -4.34 18.14
C VAL A 93 -7.40 -3.76 19.46
N THR A 94 -6.88 -2.58 19.83
CA THR A 94 -7.37 -1.80 20.96
C THR A 94 -8.21 -0.64 20.45
N ILE A 95 -9.44 -0.53 20.91
CA ILE A 95 -10.36 0.56 20.55
C ILE A 95 -10.63 1.36 21.81
N ASN A 96 -10.15 2.61 21.84
CA ASN A 96 -10.34 3.51 22.98
C ASN A 96 -11.69 4.26 22.95
N GLY A 97 -12.53 3.93 21.99
CA GLY A 97 -13.87 4.47 21.81
C GLY A 97 -14.91 3.38 21.71
N THR A 98 -16.04 3.70 21.11
CA THR A 98 -17.12 2.73 20.89
C THR A 98 -16.89 1.97 19.58
N LEU A 99 -16.96 0.64 19.65
CA LEU A 99 -17.06 -0.20 18.46
C LEU A 99 -18.54 -0.40 18.12
N SER A 100 -18.93 0.02 16.91
CA SER A 100 -20.25 -0.27 16.35
C SER A 100 -20.10 -1.35 15.28
N ALA A 101 -20.72 -2.50 15.51
CA ALA A 101 -20.70 -3.62 14.57
C ALA A 101 -22.13 -4.14 14.37
N THR A 102 -22.48 -4.47 13.13
CA THR A 102 -23.82 -4.99 12.81
C THR A 102 -23.98 -6.42 13.32
N THR A 103 -22.89 -7.21 13.26
CA THR A 103 -22.86 -8.59 13.74
C THR A 103 -21.57 -8.85 14.48
N THR A 104 -21.64 -9.49 15.64
CA THR A 104 -20.48 -9.87 16.44
C THR A 104 -20.49 -11.37 16.68
N ASN A 105 -19.32 -12.01 16.68
CA ASN A 105 -19.13 -13.43 16.97
C ASN A 105 -18.65 -13.67 18.41
N PHE A 106 -19.22 -12.94 19.36
CA PHE A 106 -19.02 -13.21 20.81
C PHE A 106 -20.02 -14.22 21.36
N SER A 107 -20.62 -15.02 20.50
CA SER A 107 -21.75 -15.89 20.83
C SER A 107 -21.47 -16.81 22.01
N ASP A 108 -20.28 -17.44 22.09
CA ASP A 108 -19.93 -18.36 23.17
C ASP A 108 -19.77 -17.64 24.51
N GLN A 109 -19.09 -16.48 24.52
CA GLN A 109 -18.92 -15.68 25.73
C GLN A 109 -20.24 -15.03 26.17
N LEU A 110 -21.03 -14.52 25.22
CA LEU A 110 -22.33 -13.93 25.50
C LEU A 110 -23.32 -15.00 26.02
N ALA A 111 -23.33 -16.19 25.42
CA ALA A 111 -24.14 -17.31 25.87
C ALA A 111 -23.78 -17.73 27.31
N LEU A 112 -22.48 -17.77 27.64
CA LEU A 112 -22.01 -18.09 29.00
C LEU A 112 -22.46 -17.02 30.00
N ILE A 113 -22.35 -15.74 29.68
CA ILE A 113 -22.80 -14.63 30.52
C ILE A 113 -24.31 -14.71 30.78
N LEU A 114 -25.10 -14.96 29.74
CA LEU A 114 -26.55 -15.10 29.85
C LEU A 114 -26.95 -16.34 30.64
N ALA A 115 -26.19 -17.43 30.54
CA ALA A 115 -26.43 -18.64 31.32
C ALA A 115 -26.12 -18.48 32.80
N LEU A 116 -25.16 -17.62 33.15
CA LEU A 116 -24.79 -17.32 34.54
C LEU A 116 -25.62 -16.21 35.17
N GLY A 117 -26.22 -15.38 34.37
CA GLY A 117 -27.06 -14.25 34.79
C GLY A 117 -28.49 -14.64 34.94
#